data_ee82ff86563d4bd25efbb58678fa3b6d
#
_entry.id   ee82ff86563d4bd25efbb58678fa3b6d
#
_cell.length_a   1.000
_cell.length_b   1.000
_cell.length_c   1.000
_cell.angle_alpha   90.00
_cell.angle_beta   90.00
_cell.angle_gamma   90.00
#
_symmetry.space_group_name_H-M   'P 1'
#
loop_
_entity.id
_entity.type
_entity.pdbx_description
1 polymer ?
#
loop_
_entity_poly.entity_id
_entity_poly.type
_entity_poly.pdbx_seq_one_letter_code
_entity_poly.pdbx_strand_id
1 'polypeptide(L)'
;MKFFDVIPSELFSPLASPNRVLYADALDVLYSAYRDNLKIREDVFYSMLRSKLEEQLADATFEGEDIDEEELRDISGRARFLIRKLCSKGWFEKERGDDFEEYIAVPGYSSRLLELFHQLRDDRPVRGYSYVFNTYSSLKVANEVGTVYEKMAAVYSAYESTSELIKLLQ
;
A
#
# COMPACT_ATOMS: atom_id res chain seq x y z
N MET A 1 6.20 -16.08 -15.92
CA MET A 1 6.26 -15.63 -14.52
C MET A 1 4.90 -15.92 -13.91
N LYS A 2 4.81 -16.76 -12.89
CA LYS A 2 3.52 -17.06 -12.24
C LYS A 2 3.25 -16.00 -11.18
N PHE A 3 2.00 -15.78 -10.84
CA PHE A 3 1.60 -14.75 -9.86
C PHE A 3 2.33 -14.88 -8.50
N PHE A 4 2.40 -16.09 -7.97
CA PHE A 4 3.09 -16.36 -6.70
C PHE A 4 4.62 -16.46 -6.79
N ASP A 5 5.22 -16.25 -7.98
CA ASP A 5 6.66 -16.01 -8.09
C ASP A 5 7.03 -14.58 -7.69
N VAL A 6 6.04 -13.68 -7.64
CA VAL A 6 6.22 -12.25 -7.34
C VAL A 6 5.64 -11.87 -5.99
N ILE A 7 4.50 -12.46 -5.63
CA ILE A 7 3.75 -12.13 -4.42
C ILE A 7 3.83 -13.31 -3.46
N PRO A 8 4.20 -13.10 -2.19
CA PRO A 8 4.19 -14.16 -1.17
C PRO A 8 2.82 -14.83 -1.08
N SER A 9 2.79 -16.16 -1.03
CA SER A 9 1.53 -16.94 -1.01
C SER A 9 0.62 -16.61 0.18
N GLU A 10 1.23 -16.19 1.30
CA GLU A 10 0.51 -15.86 2.52
C GLU A 10 0.22 -14.37 2.72
N LEU A 11 0.53 -13.52 1.70
CA LEU A 11 0.37 -12.08 1.81
C LEU A 11 -1.02 -11.65 2.30
N PHE A 12 -2.06 -12.31 1.80
CA PHE A 12 -3.45 -11.98 2.12
C PHE A 12 -3.98 -12.65 3.38
N SER A 13 -3.21 -13.54 4.03
CA SER A 13 -3.68 -14.28 5.21
C SER A 13 -4.13 -13.37 6.38
N PRO A 14 -3.51 -12.22 6.68
CA PRO A 14 -4.01 -11.31 7.70
C PRO A 14 -5.40 -10.75 7.38
N LEU A 15 -5.68 -10.47 6.10
CA LEU A 15 -6.97 -9.94 5.64
C LEU A 15 -8.07 -11.01 5.58
N ALA A 16 -7.73 -12.29 5.74
CA ALA A 16 -8.66 -13.41 5.86
C ALA A 16 -8.87 -13.86 7.32
N SER A 17 -8.16 -13.23 8.27
CA SER A 17 -8.24 -13.57 9.71
C SER A 17 -9.46 -12.93 10.40
N PRO A 18 -9.81 -13.36 11.62
CA PRO A 18 -10.82 -12.66 12.44
C PRO A 18 -10.51 -11.17 12.64
N ASN A 19 -9.23 -10.81 12.75
CA ASN A 19 -8.73 -9.43 12.90
C ASN A 19 -8.56 -8.66 11.59
N ARG A 20 -9.21 -9.09 10.51
CA ARG A 20 -9.06 -8.48 9.17
C ARG A 20 -9.22 -6.96 9.13
N VAL A 21 -10.12 -6.40 9.95
CA VAL A 21 -10.34 -4.95 10.01
C VAL A 21 -9.12 -4.24 10.58
N LEU A 22 -8.60 -4.74 11.70
CA LEU A 22 -7.39 -4.22 12.32
C LEU A 22 -6.18 -4.28 11.38
N TYR A 23 -6.01 -5.41 10.66
CA TYR A 23 -4.95 -5.53 9.66
C TYR A 23 -5.14 -4.57 8.48
N ALA A 24 -6.38 -4.40 7.99
CA ALA A 24 -6.67 -3.45 6.92
C ALA A 24 -6.35 -2.00 7.34
N ASP A 25 -6.69 -1.63 8.57
CA ASP A 25 -6.39 -0.31 9.10
C ASP A 25 -4.88 -0.13 9.35
N ALA A 26 -4.17 -1.17 9.79
CA ALA A 26 -2.71 -1.15 9.90
C ALA A 26 -2.03 -0.96 8.54
N LEU A 27 -2.55 -1.56 7.47
CA LEU A 27 -2.07 -1.35 6.12
C LEU A 27 -2.34 0.07 5.60
N ASP A 28 -3.45 0.70 6.00
CA ASP A 28 -3.71 2.11 5.68
C ASP A 28 -2.74 3.06 6.41
N VAL A 29 -2.39 2.74 7.65
CA VAL A 29 -1.32 3.45 8.37
C VAL A 29 0.02 3.30 7.66
N LEU A 30 0.35 2.08 7.18
CA LEU A 30 1.57 1.82 6.41
C LEU A 30 1.58 2.62 5.11
N TYR A 31 0.46 2.64 4.37
CA TYR A 31 0.33 3.44 3.16
C TYR A 31 0.56 4.93 3.43
N SER A 32 -0.06 5.47 4.47
CA SER A 32 0.10 6.88 4.85
C SER A 32 1.55 7.22 5.17
N ALA A 33 2.24 6.36 5.91
CA ALA A 33 3.64 6.55 6.26
C ALA A 33 4.57 6.45 5.03
N TYR A 34 4.31 5.49 4.13
CA TYR A 34 5.09 5.23 2.93
C TYR A 34 4.92 6.33 1.87
N ARG A 35 3.70 6.84 1.68
CA ARG A 35 3.42 7.88 0.70
C ARG A 35 4.23 9.15 0.95
N ASP A 36 4.41 9.49 2.21
CA ASP A 36 5.08 10.73 2.61
C ASP A 36 6.62 10.55 2.73
N ASN A 37 7.10 9.30 2.83
CA ASN A 37 8.52 8.99 3.02
C ASN A 37 8.90 7.67 2.33
N LEU A 38 9.88 7.70 1.43
CA LEU A 38 10.39 6.49 0.75
C LEU A 38 11.05 5.47 1.70
N LYS A 39 11.57 5.93 2.83
CA LYS A 39 12.11 5.10 3.92
C LYS A 39 11.43 5.51 5.22
N ILE A 40 10.87 4.54 5.90
CA ILE A 40 10.16 4.73 7.17
C ILE A 40 10.99 4.07 8.26
N ARG A 41 11.34 4.80 9.31
CA ARG A 41 11.93 4.19 10.49
C ARG A 41 10.88 3.31 11.19
N GLU A 42 11.29 2.15 11.67
CA GLU A 42 10.37 1.22 12.34
C GLU A 42 9.74 1.83 13.60
N ASP A 43 10.51 2.58 14.40
CA ASP A 43 10.01 3.25 15.61
C ASP A 43 8.94 4.31 15.31
N VAL A 44 9.07 5.02 14.18
CA VAL A 44 8.07 5.98 13.72
C VAL A 44 6.79 5.25 13.30
N PHE A 45 6.92 4.20 12.51
CA PHE A 45 5.76 3.39 12.10
C PHE A 45 5.06 2.75 13.30
N TYR A 46 5.81 2.20 14.24
CA TYR A 46 5.29 1.69 15.50
C TYR A 46 4.48 2.74 16.27
N SER A 47 5.02 3.95 16.39
CA SER A 47 4.34 5.05 17.08
C SER A 47 3.06 5.47 16.37
N MET A 48 3.07 5.49 15.04
CA MET A 48 1.88 5.77 14.23
C MET A 48 0.79 4.71 14.40
N LEU A 49 1.17 3.41 14.34
CA LEU A 49 0.24 2.30 14.56
C LEU A 49 -0.39 2.38 15.94
N ARG A 50 0.44 2.52 16.98
CA ARG A 50 -0.05 2.61 18.35
C ARG A 50 -1.01 3.79 18.56
N SER A 51 -0.69 4.96 18.02
CA SER A 51 -1.52 6.15 18.18
C SER A 51 -2.82 6.09 17.39
N LYS A 52 -2.78 5.58 16.15
CA LYS A 52 -3.96 5.55 15.28
C LYS A 52 -4.92 4.39 15.56
N LEU A 53 -4.41 3.29 16.10
CA LEU A 53 -5.16 2.04 16.32
C LEU A 53 -5.30 1.67 17.80
N GLU A 54 -5.12 2.63 18.72
CA GLU A 54 -5.08 2.38 20.16
C GLU A 54 -6.34 1.64 20.66
N GLU A 55 -7.53 2.13 20.31
CA GLU A 55 -8.81 1.52 20.70
C GLU A 55 -8.98 0.12 20.10
N GLN A 56 -8.67 -0.03 18.82
CA GLN A 56 -8.78 -1.33 18.13
C GLN A 56 -7.78 -2.35 18.67
N LEU A 57 -6.56 -1.92 19.01
CA LEU A 57 -5.56 -2.77 19.64
C LEU A 57 -5.96 -3.19 21.05
N ALA A 58 -6.65 -2.32 21.79
CA ALA A 58 -7.15 -2.65 23.12
C ALA A 58 -8.25 -3.74 23.08
N ASP A 59 -9.12 -3.68 22.07
CA ASP A 59 -10.28 -4.56 21.92
C ASP A 59 -9.97 -5.85 21.12
N ALA A 60 -8.83 -5.90 20.42
CA ALA A 60 -8.48 -7.03 19.55
C ALA A 60 -8.26 -8.31 20.35
N THR A 61 -8.82 -9.41 19.84
CA THR A 61 -8.57 -10.76 20.31
C THR A 61 -7.76 -11.50 19.25
N PHE A 62 -6.64 -12.07 19.64
CA PHE A 62 -5.71 -12.76 18.73
C PHE A 62 -5.83 -14.29 18.85
N GLU A 63 -7.05 -14.80 19.06
CA GLU A 63 -7.30 -16.23 19.15
C GLU A 63 -6.88 -16.96 17.86
N GLY A 64 -6.07 -17.99 18.01
CA GLY A 64 -5.56 -18.78 16.89
C GLY A 64 -4.41 -18.11 16.11
N GLU A 65 -3.90 -16.97 16.58
CA GLU A 65 -2.71 -16.35 16.07
C GLU A 65 -1.48 -16.70 16.94
N ASP A 66 -0.31 -16.78 16.32
CA ASP A 66 0.95 -17.08 17.00
C ASP A 66 1.50 -15.80 17.68
N ILE A 67 0.90 -15.48 18.82
CA ILE A 67 1.23 -14.32 19.65
C ILE A 67 1.58 -14.79 21.07
N ASP A 68 2.66 -14.25 21.61
CA ASP A 68 3.09 -14.56 22.96
C ASP A 68 2.19 -13.91 24.02
N GLU A 69 1.99 -14.59 25.16
CA GLU A 69 1.20 -14.05 26.28
C GLU A 69 1.73 -12.68 26.77
N GLU A 70 3.03 -12.45 26.64
CA GLU A 70 3.68 -11.20 27.02
C GLU A 70 3.31 -10.05 26.05
N GLU A 71 3.22 -10.34 24.75
CA GLU A 71 2.76 -9.38 23.72
C GLU A 71 1.27 -9.05 23.86
N LEU A 72 0.46 -9.98 24.37
CA LEU A 72 -0.97 -9.76 24.60
C LEU A 72 -1.28 -8.80 25.75
N ARG A 73 -0.36 -8.62 26.70
CA ARG A 73 -0.61 -7.90 27.96
C ARG A 73 -0.92 -6.43 27.76
N ASP A 74 -0.29 -5.80 26.81
CA ASP A 74 -0.44 -4.37 26.59
C ASP A 74 -0.58 -4.00 25.11
N ILE A 75 -1.03 -2.79 24.85
CA ILE A 75 -1.18 -2.23 23.51
C ILE A 75 0.15 -2.18 22.75
N SER A 76 1.24 -1.98 23.48
CA SER A 76 2.59 -1.90 22.90
C SER A 76 3.05 -3.23 22.34
N GLY A 77 2.83 -4.32 23.08
CA GLY A 77 3.10 -5.69 22.62
C GLY A 77 2.25 -6.06 21.41
N ARG A 78 0.94 -5.76 21.46
CA ARG A 78 0.01 -6.01 20.34
C ARG A 78 0.41 -5.23 19.08
N ALA A 79 0.87 -3.99 19.20
CA ALA A 79 1.37 -3.22 18.06
C ALA A 79 2.64 -3.83 17.46
N ARG A 80 3.58 -4.31 18.29
CA ARG A 80 4.78 -5.03 17.82
C ARG A 80 4.42 -6.33 17.12
N PHE A 81 3.45 -7.07 17.66
CA PHE A 81 2.94 -8.27 17.01
C PHE A 81 2.38 -7.96 15.61
N LEU A 82 1.57 -6.90 15.44
CA LEU A 82 1.08 -6.49 14.12
C LEU A 82 2.22 -6.23 13.13
N ILE A 83 3.25 -5.50 13.55
CA ILE A 83 4.43 -5.20 12.72
C ILE A 83 5.12 -6.50 12.33
N ARG A 84 5.38 -7.39 13.29
CA ARG A 84 6.00 -8.69 13.05
C ARG A 84 5.18 -9.55 12.09
N LYS A 85 3.86 -9.59 12.29
CA LYS A 85 2.93 -10.36 11.47
C LYS A 85 2.90 -9.86 10.02
N LEU A 86 2.71 -8.57 9.81
CA LEU A 86 2.70 -7.98 8.47
C LEU A 86 4.04 -8.14 7.75
N CYS A 87 5.16 -7.99 8.45
CA CYS A 87 6.49 -8.25 7.93
C CYS A 87 6.65 -9.73 7.51
N SER A 88 6.30 -10.68 8.40
CA SER A 88 6.40 -12.12 8.12
C SER A 88 5.51 -12.57 6.95
N LYS A 89 4.43 -11.85 6.65
CA LYS A 89 3.54 -12.11 5.52
C LYS A 89 3.94 -11.38 4.24
N GLY A 90 5.00 -10.56 4.28
CA GLY A 90 5.60 -9.92 3.12
C GLY A 90 4.99 -8.58 2.73
N TRP A 91 4.20 -7.93 3.60
CA TRP A 91 3.70 -6.59 3.32
C TRP A 91 4.81 -5.53 3.29
N PHE A 92 5.87 -5.75 4.05
CA PHE A 92 7.10 -4.96 4.02
C PHE A 92 8.27 -5.82 4.51
N GLU A 93 9.46 -5.34 4.29
CA GLU A 93 10.72 -5.93 4.75
C GLU A 93 11.38 -4.98 5.73
N LYS A 94 12.22 -5.52 6.63
CA LYS A 94 13.05 -4.72 7.51
C LYS A 94 14.45 -4.64 6.95
N GLU A 95 14.97 -3.43 6.83
CA GLU A 95 16.32 -3.14 6.40
C GLU A 95 17.08 -2.42 7.52
N ARG A 96 18.32 -2.81 7.75
CA ARG A 96 19.18 -2.09 8.67
C ARG A 96 19.93 -0.99 7.95
N GLY A 97 19.75 0.25 8.42
CA GLY A 97 20.48 1.40 7.90
C GLY A 97 21.95 1.47 8.37
N ASP A 98 22.71 2.34 7.75
CA ASP A 98 24.12 2.60 8.13
C ASP A 98 24.24 3.25 9.52
N ASP A 99 23.16 3.84 10.00
CA ASP A 99 23.00 4.45 11.33
C ASP A 99 22.60 3.45 12.42
N PHE A 100 22.57 2.15 12.10
CA PHE A 100 22.11 1.04 12.94
C PHE A 100 20.62 1.06 13.30
N GLU A 101 19.84 1.96 12.69
CA GLU A 101 18.39 2.01 12.82
C GLU A 101 17.72 0.98 11.91
N GLU A 102 16.54 0.51 12.31
CA GLU A 102 15.71 -0.36 11.48
C GLU A 102 14.72 0.46 10.64
N TYR A 103 14.70 0.16 9.37
CA TYR A 103 13.83 0.79 8.37
C TYR A 103 12.88 -0.22 7.76
N ILE A 104 11.72 0.28 7.36
CA ILE A 104 10.71 -0.47 6.62
C ILE A 104 10.88 -0.15 5.13
N ALA A 105 11.11 -1.21 4.35
CA ALA A 105 11.10 -1.17 2.89
C ALA A 105 9.82 -1.82 2.38
N VAL A 106 9.04 -1.10 1.58
CA VAL A 106 7.79 -1.60 1.00
C VAL A 106 8.07 -2.13 -0.41
N PRO A 107 7.92 -3.46 -0.67
CA PRO A 107 8.12 -4.03 -1.99
C PRO A 107 7.15 -3.45 -3.03
N GLY A 108 7.56 -3.44 -4.31
CA GLY A 108 6.77 -2.83 -5.38
C GLY A 108 5.37 -3.45 -5.59
N TYR A 109 5.19 -4.75 -5.32
CA TYR A 109 3.85 -5.37 -5.34
C TYR A 109 2.99 -4.87 -4.17
N SER A 110 3.58 -4.72 -3.00
CA SER A 110 2.88 -4.24 -1.80
C SER A 110 2.46 -2.78 -1.94
N SER A 111 3.33 -1.91 -2.44
CA SER A 111 2.99 -0.50 -2.66
C SER A 111 1.79 -0.32 -3.60
N ARG A 112 1.71 -1.13 -4.67
CA ARG A 112 0.56 -1.10 -5.61
C ARG A 112 -0.74 -1.58 -4.96
N LEU A 113 -0.67 -2.62 -4.12
CA LEU A 113 -1.83 -3.12 -3.39
C LEU A 113 -2.31 -2.11 -2.34
N LEU A 114 -1.39 -1.49 -1.60
CA LEU A 114 -1.71 -0.45 -0.62
C LEU A 114 -2.38 0.76 -1.29
N GLU A 115 -1.87 1.19 -2.44
CA GLU A 115 -2.48 2.27 -3.21
C GLU A 115 -3.89 1.89 -3.68
N LEU A 116 -4.08 0.67 -4.20
CA LEU A 116 -5.40 0.18 -4.59
C LEU A 116 -6.37 0.15 -3.40
N PHE A 117 -5.95 -0.35 -2.25
CA PHE A 117 -6.79 -0.38 -1.05
C PHE A 117 -7.17 1.03 -0.60
N HIS A 118 -6.23 1.97 -0.64
CA HIS A 118 -6.50 3.36 -0.33
C HIS A 118 -7.52 3.98 -1.31
N GLN A 119 -7.37 3.73 -2.60
CA GLN A 119 -8.31 4.20 -3.61
C GLN A 119 -9.73 3.62 -3.42
N LEU A 120 -9.85 2.34 -3.02
CA LEU A 120 -11.13 1.70 -2.73
C LEU A 120 -11.79 2.26 -1.46
N ARG A 121 -11.03 2.72 -0.48
CA ARG A 121 -11.54 3.35 0.75
C ARG A 121 -11.90 4.82 0.53
N ASP A 122 -11.15 5.51 -0.31
CA ASP A 122 -11.41 6.89 -0.67
C ASP A 122 -12.49 6.93 -1.75
N ASP A 123 -13.75 6.88 -1.31
CA ASP A 123 -14.97 6.89 -2.15
C ASP A 123 -15.14 8.22 -2.94
N ARG A 124 -14.02 8.91 -3.19
CA ARG A 124 -14.01 10.04 -4.09
C ARG A 124 -14.26 9.52 -5.50
N PRO A 125 -15.27 10.03 -6.18
CA PRO A 125 -15.45 9.68 -7.57
C PRO A 125 -14.15 9.99 -8.30
N VAL A 126 -13.52 8.97 -8.87
CA VAL A 126 -12.34 9.15 -9.71
C VAL A 126 -12.70 10.22 -10.71
N ARG A 127 -12.04 11.38 -10.60
CA ARG A 127 -12.42 12.54 -11.39
C ARG A 127 -12.08 12.21 -12.84
N GLY A 128 -13.07 11.83 -13.61
CA GLY A 128 -12.94 11.56 -15.05
C GLY A 128 -12.26 12.71 -15.81
N TYR A 129 -12.31 13.92 -15.25
CA TYR A 129 -11.58 15.11 -15.76
C TYR A 129 -10.08 14.90 -15.92
N SER A 130 -9.42 14.17 -15.01
CA SER A 130 -7.97 13.93 -15.13
C SER A 130 -7.66 13.07 -16.35
N TYR A 131 -8.46 12.07 -16.63
CA TYR A 131 -8.27 11.21 -17.80
C TYR A 131 -8.55 11.95 -19.09
N VAL A 132 -9.63 12.75 -19.16
CA VAL A 132 -9.92 13.61 -20.31
C VAL A 132 -8.79 14.60 -20.55
N PHE A 133 -8.31 15.26 -19.50
CA PHE A 133 -7.21 16.21 -19.58
C PHE A 133 -5.91 15.53 -20.03
N ASN A 134 -5.56 14.37 -19.46
CA ASN A 134 -4.37 13.62 -19.83
C ASN A 134 -4.44 13.13 -21.28
N THR A 135 -5.59 12.62 -21.72
CA THR A 135 -5.79 12.24 -23.13
C THR A 135 -5.56 13.43 -24.06
N TYR A 136 -6.20 14.57 -23.77
CA TYR A 136 -6.04 15.78 -24.58
C TYR A 136 -4.57 16.28 -24.61
N SER A 137 -3.94 16.35 -23.43
CA SER A 137 -2.56 16.82 -23.31
C SER A 137 -1.58 15.91 -24.04
N SER A 138 -1.75 14.59 -23.94
CA SER A 138 -0.92 13.60 -24.63
C SER A 138 -1.08 13.70 -26.15
N LEU A 139 -2.30 13.85 -26.67
CA LEU A 139 -2.54 14.05 -28.09
C LEU A 139 -1.98 15.37 -28.61
N LYS A 140 -2.05 16.44 -27.81
CA LYS A 140 -1.44 17.72 -28.14
C LYS A 140 0.08 17.57 -28.23
N VAL A 141 0.75 16.94 -27.27
CA VAL A 141 2.17 16.65 -27.31
C VAL A 141 2.53 15.82 -28.53
N ALA A 142 1.77 14.78 -28.87
CA ALA A 142 1.99 13.96 -30.06
C ALA A 142 2.00 14.77 -31.37
N ASN A 143 1.23 15.87 -31.41
CA ASN A 143 1.21 16.76 -32.58
C ASN A 143 2.40 17.72 -32.61
N GLU A 144 2.98 18.07 -31.48
CA GLU A 144 4.04 19.06 -31.33
C GLU A 144 5.45 18.45 -31.38
N VAL A 145 5.63 17.17 -30.99
CA VAL A 145 6.95 16.52 -30.94
C VAL A 145 7.45 16.08 -32.31
N GLY A 146 8.78 16.10 -32.51
CA GLY A 146 9.40 15.87 -33.79
C GLY A 146 9.66 14.41 -34.15
N THR A 147 9.97 13.56 -33.16
CA THR A 147 10.40 12.17 -33.43
C THR A 147 9.24 11.20 -33.44
N VAL A 148 9.36 10.14 -34.26
CA VAL A 148 8.36 9.07 -34.35
C VAL A 148 8.18 8.36 -32.99
N TYR A 149 9.27 8.15 -32.26
CA TYR A 149 9.25 7.50 -30.95
C TYR A 149 8.44 8.32 -29.91
N GLU A 150 8.69 9.62 -29.83
CA GLU A 150 7.95 10.52 -28.92
C GLU A 150 6.46 10.59 -29.28
N LYS A 151 6.15 10.63 -30.58
CA LYS A 151 4.74 10.57 -31.04
C LYS A 151 4.06 9.29 -30.63
N MET A 152 4.72 8.14 -30.81
CA MET A 152 4.16 6.85 -30.39
C MET A 152 3.94 6.79 -28.86
N ALA A 153 4.90 7.26 -28.06
CA ALA A 153 4.77 7.29 -26.60
C ALA A 153 3.59 8.17 -26.16
N ALA A 154 3.43 9.35 -26.77
CA ALA A 154 2.33 10.25 -26.45
C ALA A 154 0.97 9.69 -26.86
N VAL A 155 0.86 9.04 -28.03
CA VAL A 155 -0.36 8.37 -28.48
C VAL A 155 -0.71 7.19 -27.56
N TYR A 156 0.28 6.42 -27.14
CA TYR A 156 0.08 5.32 -26.20
C TYR A 156 -0.44 5.81 -24.84
N SER A 157 0.12 6.90 -24.30
CA SER A 157 -0.36 7.53 -23.06
C SER A 157 -1.81 8.03 -23.19
N ALA A 158 -2.18 8.61 -24.35
CA ALA A 158 -3.56 9.01 -24.63
C ALA A 158 -4.50 7.81 -24.66
N TYR A 159 -4.09 6.70 -25.28
CA TYR A 159 -4.86 5.45 -25.31
C TYR A 159 -5.08 4.87 -23.92
N GLU A 160 -4.04 4.80 -23.07
CA GLU A 160 -4.18 4.34 -21.69
C GLU A 160 -5.16 5.20 -20.91
N SER A 161 -5.02 6.53 -20.95
CA SER A 161 -5.92 7.46 -20.26
C SER A 161 -7.37 7.32 -20.75
N THR A 162 -7.59 7.12 -22.04
CA THR A 162 -8.93 6.90 -22.60
C THR A 162 -9.51 5.56 -22.15
N SER A 163 -8.68 4.51 -22.12
CA SER A 163 -9.10 3.17 -21.66
C SER A 163 -9.52 3.18 -20.19
N GLU A 164 -8.80 3.88 -19.33
CA GLU A 164 -9.19 4.06 -17.93
C GLU A 164 -10.50 4.87 -17.78
N LEU A 165 -10.69 5.92 -18.58
CA LEU A 165 -11.95 6.67 -18.61
C LEU A 165 -13.14 5.79 -19.00
N ILE A 166 -12.97 4.91 -20.01
CA ILE A 166 -14.03 3.99 -20.43
C ILE A 166 -14.40 3.01 -19.32
N LYS A 167 -13.41 2.47 -18.59
CA LYS A 167 -13.64 1.57 -17.45
C LYS A 167 -14.44 2.25 -16.33
N LEU A 168 -14.22 3.55 -16.12
CA LEU A 168 -14.96 4.32 -15.11
C LEU A 168 -16.42 4.60 -15.48
N LEU A 169 -16.76 4.53 -16.76
CA LEU A 169 -18.11 4.83 -17.25
C LEU A 169 -18.99 3.56 -17.40
N GLN A 170 -18.42 2.39 -17.14
CA GLN A 170 -19.10 1.09 -17.17
C GLN A 170 -19.57 0.65 -15.77
#